data_6348805f9ee85fa3efb49c139efcf2bf
#
_entry.id   6348805f9ee85fa3efb49c139efcf2bf
#
_cell.length_a   1.000
_cell.length_b   1.000
_cell.length_c   1.000
_cell.angle_alpha   90.00
_cell.angle_beta   90.00
_cell.angle_gamma   90.00
#
_symmetry.space_group_name_H-M   'P 1'
#
loop_
_entity.id
_entity.type
_entity.pdbx_description
1 polymer ?
#
loop_
_entity_poly.entity_id
_entity_poly.type
_entity_poly.pdbx_seq_one_letter_code
_entity_poly.pdbx_strand_id
1 'polypeptide(L)'
;MSKIQRRAFAAACLSVTLFPAFLMAQDVPEGHSVSSMTRATIFVRDLDQSLKLYRDLLGLTTRVDTIVEGPRINEIMGTSDYGLKAVILQAGDSIIGNVGIYEIIGDDRSPLSPPSNRVDTVTGDFAVVFITDDIDGVTEKVIAAGYPLVSPPMVLFPNPEAEVQTREMMFRDHDGVLVNLIELGVPKPW
;
A
#
# COMPACT_ATOMS: atom_id res chain seq x y z
N MET A 1 17.71 -75.00 15.35
CA MET A 1 18.57 -73.97 14.70
C MET A 1 17.65 -73.11 13.86
N SER A 2 17.24 -71.95 14.38
CA SER A 2 16.28 -71.02 13.68
C SER A 2 17.07 -69.72 13.38
N LYS A 3 17.11 -69.36 12.08
CA LYS A 3 17.72 -68.15 11.58
C LYS A 3 16.77 -66.97 11.74
N ILE A 4 17.14 -66.04 12.62
CA ILE A 4 16.41 -64.78 12.78
C ILE A 4 16.88 -63.85 11.68
N GLN A 5 15.98 -63.53 10.72
CA GLN A 5 16.18 -62.51 9.72
C GLN A 5 15.98 -61.11 10.34
N ARG A 6 17.06 -60.34 10.40
CA ARG A 6 17.01 -58.90 10.76
C ARG A 6 16.54 -58.11 9.52
N ARG A 7 15.32 -57.59 9.57
CA ARG A 7 14.86 -56.59 8.59
C ARG A 7 15.45 -55.23 8.95
N ALA A 8 16.30 -54.71 8.06
CA ALA A 8 16.79 -53.34 8.16
C ALA A 8 15.64 -52.37 7.75
N PHE A 9 15.23 -51.54 8.68
CA PHE A 9 14.39 -50.39 8.37
C PHE A 9 15.30 -49.29 7.80
N ALA A 10 15.11 -49.00 6.51
CA ALA A 10 15.71 -47.82 5.88
C ALA A 10 14.90 -46.60 6.31
N ALA A 11 15.48 -45.78 7.16
CA ALA A 11 14.97 -44.47 7.51
C ALA A 11 15.19 -43.56 6.30
N ALA A 12 14.09 -43.23 5.58
CA ALA A 12 14.09 -42.19 4.57
C ALA A 12 14.23 -40.84 5.28
N CYS A 13 15.43 -40.27 5.29
CA CYS A 13 15.63 -38.87 5.64
C CYS A 13 14.95 -37.99 4.60
N LEU A 14 13.79 -37.46 4.93
CA LEU A 14 13.13 -36.38 4.20
C LEU A 14 13.99 -35.13 4.41
N SER A 15 14.90 -34.83 3.50
CA SER A 15 15.61 -33.55 3.45
C SER A 15 14.61 -32.47 3.07
N VAL A 16 14.05 -31.80 4.08
CA VAL A 16 13.36 -30.53 3.90
C VAL A 16 14.43 -29.54 3.45
N THR A 17 14.53 -29.32 2.16
CA THR A 17 15.26 -28.18 1.59
C THR A 17 14.49 -26.92 2.03
N LEU A 18 14.93 -26.33 3.14
CA LEU A 18 14.63 -24.94 3.45
C LEU A 18 15.18 -24.13 2.28
N PHE A 19 14.30 -23.76 1.35
CA PHE A 19 14.57 -22.62 0.47
C PHE A 19 14.85 -21.44 1.39
N PRO A 20 16.06 -20.83 1.35
CA PRO A 20 16.22 -19.55 1.98
C PRO A 20 15.28 -18.62 1.21
N ALA A 21 14.18 -18.21 1.86
CA ALA A 21 13.52 -16.99 1.47
C ALA A 21 14.62 -15.93 1.55
N PHE A 22 15.20 -15.57 0.42
CA PHE A 22 15.97 -14.34 0.29
C PHE A 22 14.96 -13.22 0.63
N LEU A 23 14.85 -12.91 1.94
CA LEU A 23 14.48 -11.58 2.35
C LEU A 23 15.57 -10.72 1.70
N MET A 24 15.26 -10.13 0.56
CA MET A 24 16.01 -9.01 0.04
C MET A 24 15.83 -7.92 1.09
N ALA A 25 16.67 -7.99 2.12
CA ALA A 25 16.82 -6.88 3.05
C ALA A 25 17.20 -5.71 2.16
N GLN A 26 16.36 -4.68 2.14
CA GLN A 26 16.72 -3.47 1.42
C GLN A 26 17.86 -2.86 2.20
N ASP A 27 19.06 -2.94 1.64
CA ASP A 27 20.25 -2.43 2.29
C ASP A 27 20.11 -0.93 2.53
N VAL A 28 20.53 -0.50 3.72
CA VAL A 28 20.71 0.92 4.00
C VAL A 28 21.95 1.36 3.22
N PRO A 29 21.85 2.34 2.29
CA PRO A 29 23.00 2.78 1.52
C PRO A 29 24.11 3.31 2.42
N GLU A 30 25.36 3.16 2.01
CA GLU A 30 26.51 3.66 2.76
C GLU A 30 26.37 5.17 3.05
N GLY A 31 26.62 5.57 4.29
CA GLY A 31 26.46 6.96 4.73
C GLY A 31 25.03 7.39 5.05
N HIS A 32 24.05 6.51 4.91
CA HIS A 32 22.66 6.78 5.29
C HIS A 32 22.28 6.04 6.58
N SER A 33 21.33 6.58 7.33
CA SER A 33 20.83 5.95 8.57
C SER A 33 19.60 5.09 8.34
N VAL A 34 18.98 5.18 7.16
CA VAL A 34 17.74 4.47 6.80
C VAL A 34 17.78 4.06 5.32
N SER A 35 17.01 3.03 4.98
CA SER A 35 16.76 2.63 3.59
C SER A 35 15.81 3.59 2.88
N SER A 36 15.53 3.36 1.60
CA SER A 36 14.39 3.98 0.91
C SER A 36 13.09 3.62 1.64
N MET A 37 12.08 4.49 1.53
CA MET A 37 10.78 4.23 2.13
C MET A 37 10.17 2.95 1.55
N THR A 38 9.93 1.96 2.39
CA THR A 38 9.37 0.67 1.97
C THR A 38 7.85 0.69 1.93
N ARG A 39 7.22 1.49 2.79
CA ARG A 39 5.76 1.51 2.95
C ARG A 39 5.28 2.85 3.50
N ALA A 40 4.18 3.36 2.94
CA ALA A 40 3.29 4.29 3.60
C ALA A 40 2.20 3.51 4.34
N THR A 41 1.88 3.88 5.57
CA THR A 41 0.80 3.23 6.33
C THR A 41 -0.29 4.25 6.64
N ILE A 42 -1.52 3.93 6.26
CA ILE A 42 -2.72 4.73 6.46
C ILE A 42 -3.56 4.03 7.54
N PHE A 43 -3.87 4.74 8.60
CA PHE A 43 -4.82 4.27 9.60
C PHE A 43 -6.21 4.74 9.18
N VAL A 44 -7.10 3.78 8.94
CA VAL A 44 -8.41 3.99 8.32
C VAL A 44 -9.54 3.68 9.31
N ARG A 45 -10.70 4.28 9.08
CA ARG A 45 -11.91 4.02 9.86
C ARG A 45 -12.61 2.73 9.47
N ASP A 46 -12.45 2.32 8.21
CA ASP A 46 -13.10 1.15 7.62
C ASP A 46 -12.15 0.55 6.59
N LEU A 47 -11.59 -0.61 6.93
CA LEU A 47 -10.64 -1.33 6.10
C LEU A 47 -11.28 -1.76 4.77
N ASP A 48 -12.53 -2.25 4.81
CA ASP A 48 -13.20 -2.77 3.62
C ASP A 48 -13.49 -1.66 2.60
N GLN A 49 -13.84 -0.46 3.07
CA GLN A 49 -14.02 0.70 2.20
C GLN A 49 -12.69 1.12 1.54
N SER A 50 -11.61 1.15 2.31
CA SER A 50 -10.30 1.50 1.79
C SER A 50 -9.79 0.46 0.79
N LEU A 51 -10.05 -0.83 1.00
CA LEU A 51 -9.70 -1.89 0.08
C LEU A 51 -10.43 -1.77 -1.27
N LYS A 52 -11.67 -1.29 -1.31
CA LYS A 52 -12.37 -0.99 -2.58
C LYS A 52 -11.64 0.02 -3.44
N LEU A 53 -10.98 1.01 -2.82
CA LEU A 53 -10.16 1.96 -3.56
C LEU A 53 -8.81 1.36 -3.94
N TYR A 54 -7.99 1.05 -2.93
CA TYR A 54 -6.58 0.75 -3.16
C TYR A 54 -6.36 -0.60 -3.85
N ARG A 55 -7.12 -1.63 -3.48
CA ARG A 55 -7.04 -2.96 -4.08
C ARG A 55 -7.89 -3.09 -5.33
N ASP A 56 -9.19 -2.77 -5.24
CA ASP A 56 -10.15 -3.15 -6.28
C ASP A 56 -10.18 -2.11 -7.44
N LEU A 57 -10.10 -0.81 -7.14
CA LEU A 57 -10.12 0.24 -8.17
C LEU A 57 -8.71 0.54 -8.72
N LEU A 58 -7.72 0.75 -7.83
CA LEU A 58 -6.34 1.05 -8.22
C LEU A 58 -5.51 -0.19 -8.59
N GLY A 59 -6.02 -1.40 -8.30
CA GLY A 59 -5.42 -2.65 -8.75
C GLY A 59 -4.21 -3.13 -7.96
N LEU A 60 -4.00 -2.63 -6.73
CA LEU A 60 -2.94 -3.13 -5.86
C LEU A 60 -3.27 -4.55 -5.38
N THR A 61 -2.26 -5.39 -5.20
CA THR A 61 -2.43 -6.77 -4.73
C THR A 61 -2.12 -6.91 -3.25
N THR A 62 -2.88 -7.76 -2.56
CA THR A 62 -2.65 -8.04 -1.14
C THR A 62 -1.41 -8.90 -0.97
N ARG A 63 -0.45 -8.40 -0.20
CA ARG A 63 0.76 -9.10 0.23
C ARG A 63 0.63 -9.71 1.63
N VAL A 64 0.01 -8.95 2.54
CA VAL A 64 -0.25 -9.35 3.93
C VAL A 64 -1.68 -9.00 4.26
N ASP A 65 -2.36 -9.91 4.96
CA ASP A 65 -3.66 -9.70 5.56
C ASP A 65 -3.66 -10.43 6.90
N THR A 66 -3.75 -9.69 8.00
CA THR A 66 -3.60 -10.26 9.33
C THR A 66 -4.29 -9.41 10.40
N ILE A 67 -4.61 -10.05 11.52
CA ILE A 67 -5.01 -9.38 12.76
C ILE A 67 -3.86 -9.53 13.74
N VAL A 68 -3.48 -8.43 14.38
CA VAL A 68 -2.45 -8.38 15.40
C VAL A 68 -3.06 -7.86 16.70
N GLU A 69 -2.89 -8.61 17.77
CA GLU A 69 -3.42 -8.29 19.10
C GLU A 69 -2.36 -8.51 20.19
N GLY A 70 -2.65 -7.98 21.36
CA GLY A 70 -1.85 -8.20 22.57
C GLY A 70 -0.95 -7.03 22.96
N PRO A 71 -0.23 -7.16 24.10
CA PRO A 71 0.42 -6.02 24.74
C PRO A 71 1.54 -5.38 23.90
N ARG A 72 2.23 -6.15 23.06
CA ARG A 72 3.34 -5.60 22.26
C ARG A 72 2.86 -4.66 21.15
N ILE A 73 1.74 -4.96 20.50
CA ILE A 73 1.21 -4.07 19.46
C ILE A 73 0.67 -2.79 20.10
N ASN A 74 0.03 -2.91 21.27
CA ASN A 74 -0.44 -1.74 22.02
C ASN A 74 0.72 -0.85 22.46
N GLU A 75 1.85 -1.42 22.93
CA GLU A 75 3.04 -0.67 23.29
C GLU A 75 3.63 0.08 22.08
N ILE A 76 3.76 -0.58 20.92
CA ILE A 76 4.29 0.03 19.68
C ILE A 76 3.38 1.16 19.20
N MET A 77 2.06 1.00 19.31
CA MET A 77 1.09 1.98 18.85
C MET A 77 0.78 3.07 19.88
N GLY A 78 1.29 2.94 21.11
CA GLY A 78 0.95 3.85 22.22
C GLY A 78 -0.53 3.79 22.60
N THR A 79 -1.15 2.61 22.47
CA THR A 79 -2.56 2.37 22.80
C THR A 79 -2.68 1.37 23.95
N SER A 80 -3.93 1.12 24.40
CA SER A 80 -4.23 0.06 25.38
C SER A 80 -5.47 -0.70 24.94
N ASP A 81 -5.40 -2.04 25.01
CA ASP A 81 -6.54 -2.94 24.78
C ASP A 81 -7.18 -2.87 23.38
N TYR A 82 -6.42 -2.41 22.37
CA TYR A 82 -6.85 -2.39 20.98
C TYR A 82 -6.21 -3.52 20.18
N GLY A 83 -6.92 -3.99 19.16
CA GLY A 83 -6.36 -4.83 18.10
C GLY A 83 -6.08 -4.02 16.84
N LEU A 84 -5.44 -4.65 15.88
CA LEU A 84 -5.11 -4.06 14.59
C LEU A 84 -5.43 -5.04 13.47
N LYS A 85 -6.35 -4.69 12.58
CA LYS A 85 -6.42 -5.34 11.26
C LYS A 85 -5.41 -4.66 10.35
N ALA A 86 -4.52 -5.42 9.76
CA ALA A 86 -3.42 -4.91 8.94
C ALA A 86 -3.40 -5.59 7.57
N VAL A 87 -3.61 -4.82 6.52
CA VAL A 87 -3.43 -5.26 5.14
C VAL A 87 -2.29 -4.46 4.53
N ILE A 88 -1.34 -5.16 3.88
CA ILE A 88 -0.27 -4.52 3.11
C ILE A 88 -0.52 -4.84 1.64
N LEU A 89 -0.65 -3.79 0.84
CA LEU A 89 -0.85 -3.82 -0.59
C LEU A 89 0.44 -3.45 -1.33
N GLN A 90 0.64 -4.05 -2.51
CA GLN A 90 1.80 -3.80 -3.36
C GLN A 90 1.41 -3.71 -4.84
N ALA A 91 2.20 -2.99 -5.63
CA ALA A 91 2.14 -3.00 -7.08
C ALA A 91 3.19 -3.98 -7.64
N GLY A 92 2.74 -5.02 -8.35
CA GLY A 92 3.62 -6.08 -8.84
C GLY A 92 4.39 -6.76 -7.69
N ASP A 93 5.67 -7.07 -7.91
CA ASP A 93 6.53 -7.76 -6.94
C ASP A 93 7.45 -6.81 -6.14
N SER A 94 7.22 -5.49 -6.22
CA SER A 94 8.05 -4.50 -5.55
C SER A 94 7.88 -4.58 -4.03
N ILE A 95 9.01 -4.59 -3.31
CA ILE A 95 9.02 -4.44 -1.84
C ILE A 95 9.07 -2.97 -1.39
N ILE A 96 9.21 -2.04 -2.35
CA ILE A 96 9.26 -0.60 -2.14
C ILE A 96 7.93 0.02 -2.57
N GLY A 97 7.49 1.06 -1.88
CA GLY A 97 6.27 1.78 -2.23
C GLY A 97 4.99 1.01 -1.91
N ASN A 98 5.03 0.09 -0.95
CA ASN A 98 3.83 -0.59 -0.47
C ASN A 98 2.89 0.39 0.25
N VAL A 99 1.61 0.06 0.27
CA VAL A 99 0.59 0.77 1.06
C VAL A 99 0.08 -0.16 2.16
N GLY A 100 0.27 0.23 3.41
CA GLY A 100 -0.36 -0.43 4.56
C GLY A 100 -1.71 0.23 4.85
N ILE A 101 -2.76 -0.57 4.90
CA ILE A 101 -4.10 -0.12 5.29
C ILE A 101 -4.41 -0.78 6.63
N TYR A 102 -4.54 0.02 7.66
CA TYR A 102 -4.66 -0.46 9.05
C TYR A 102 -5.91 0.09 9.71
N GLU A 103 -6.74 -0.80 10.27
CA GLU A 103 -7.91 -0.43 11.07
C GLU A 103 -7.66 -0.82 12.53
N ILE A 104 -7.80 0.14 13.45
CA ILE A 104 -7.67 -0.11 14.88
C ILE A 104 -9.00 -0.69 15.38
N ILE A 105 -8.96 -1.93 15.88
CA ILE A 105 -10.15 -2.62 16.41
C ILE A 105 -10.43 -2.12 17.82
N GLY A 106 -11.67 -1.68 18.06
CA GLY A 106 -12.13 -1.20 19.37
C GLY A 106 -11.85 0.27 19.64
N ASP A 107 -11.27 1.00 18.68
CA ASP A 107 -11.05 2.45 18.83
C ASP A 107 -12.34 3.24 18.60
N ASP A 108 -12.82 3.91 19.63
CA ASP A 108 -14.00 4.77 19.62
C ASP A 108 -13.64 6.28 19.53
N ARG A 109 -12.37 6.61 19.42
CA ARG A 109 -11.90 7.99 19.34
C ARG A 109 -12.22 8.60 17.97
N SER A 110 -12.44 9.92 17.98
CA SER A 110 -12.62 10.65 16.71
C SER A 110 -11.35 10.59 15.86
N PRO A 111 -11.47 10.31 14.56
CA PRO A 111 -10.33 10.30 13.66
C PRO A 111 -9.71 11.69 13.51
N LEU A 112 -8.39 11.74 13.35
CA LEU A 112 -7.64 12.99 13.09
C LEU A 112 -7.59 13.33 11.59
N SER A 113 -8.00 12.42 10.73
CA SER A 113 -7.96 12.62 9.28
C SER A 113 -8.85 13.77 8.83
N PRO A 114 -8.44 14.54 7.81
CA PRO A 114 -9.29 15.57 7.24
C PRO A 114 -10.56 14.94 6.65
N PRO A 115 -11.66 15.71 6.53
CA PRO A 115 -12.87 15.22 5.89
C PRO A 115 -12.62 14.79 4.45
N SER A 116 -13.17 13.64 4.06
CA SER A 116 -13.00 13.09 2.70
C SER A 116 -13.60 13.98 1.58
N ASN A 117 -14.52 14.88 1.92
CA ASN A 117 -15.17 15.80 0.96
C ASN A 117 -14.39 17.11 0.72
N ARG A 118 -13.22 17.31 1.33
CA ARG A 118 -12.38 18.47 1.04
C ARG A 118 -11.81 18.40 -0.37
N VAL A 119 -11.87 19.51 -1.08
CA VAL A 119 -11.38 19.67 -2.46
C VAL A 119 -10.17 20.63 -2.56
N ASP A 120 -9.51 20.89 -1.44
CA ASP A 120 -8.30 21.71 -1.34
C ASP A 120 -7.18 20.96 -0.59
N THR A 121 -5.98 21.51 -0.61
CA THR A 121 -4.84 21.03 0.17
C THR A 121 -4.43 22.04 1.22
N VAL A 122 -3.96 21.56 2.37
CA VAL A 122 -3.47 22.41 3.46
C VAL A 122 -2.16 21.86 4.03
N THR A 123 -1.42 22.71 4.73
CA THR A 123 -0.25 22.28 5.49
C THR A 123 -0.62 21.19 6.48
N GLY A 124 0.10 20.06 6.42
CA GLY A 124 -0.16 18.88 7.23
C GLY A 124 -0.88 17.74 6.48
N ASP A 125 -1.42 18.01 5.29
CA ASP A 125 -1.92 16.92 4.43
C ASP A 125 -0.77 15.97 4.06
N PHE A 126 -1.12 14.70 3.94
CA PHE A 126 -0.24 13.63 3.43
C PHE A 126 -0.84 13.08 2.14
N ALA A 127 0.01 12.84 1.16
CA ALA A 127 -0.40 12.24 -0.11
C ALA A 127 0.35 10.93 -0.39
N VAL A 128 -0.39 9.95 -0.89
CA VAL A 128 0.19 8.77 -1.55
C VAL A 128 0.21 9.02 -3.06
N VAL A 129 1.36 8.77 -3.68
CA VAL A 129 1.58 9.10 -5.09
C VAL A 129 1.80 7.82 -5.87
N PHE A 130 1.04 7.64 -6.96
CA PHE A 130 1.17 6.51 -7.88
C PHE A 130 1.40 7.01 -9.31
N ILE A 131 2.10 6.20 -10.10
CA ILE A 131 2.18 6.37 -11.54
C ILE A 131 1.09 5.52 -12.20
N THR A 132 0.44 6.06 -13.22
CA THR A 132 -0.52 5.35 -14.07
C THR A 132 -0.17 5.56 -15.54
N ASP A 133 -0.59 4.66 -16.39
CA ASP A 133 -0.53 4.76 -17.85
C ASP A 133 -1.90 5.12 -18.48
N ASP A 134 -2.94 5.30 -17.65
CA ASP A 134 -4.31 5.64 -18.05
C ASP A 134 -4.96 6.56 -17.02
N ILE A 135 -4.52 7.82 -16.94
CA ILE A 135 -5.05 8.76 -15.95
C ILE A 135 -6.54 9.09 -16.19
N ASP A 136 -6.98 9.11 -17.44
CA ASP A 136 -8.38 9.43 -17.79
C ASP A 136 -9.31 8.29 -17.37
N GLY A 137 -8.98 7.03 -17.70
CA GLY A 137 -9.79 5.87 -17.30
C GLY A 137 -9.83 5.66 -15.80
N VAL A 138 -8.73 5.92 -15.07
CA VAL A 138 -8.76 5.88 -13.61
C VAL A 138 -9.60 7.03 -13.04
N THR A 139 -9.55 8.22 -13.64
CA THR A 139 -10.37 9.36 -13.21
C THR A 139 -11.86 9.06 -13.33
N GLU A 140 -12.30 8.45 -14.44
CA GLU A 140 -13.70 8.04 -14.61
C GLU A 140 -14.15 7.07 -13.52
N LYS A 141 -13.32 6.08 -13.18
CA LYS A 141 -13.61 5.12 -12.11
C LYS A 141 -13.69 5.80 -10.74
N VAL A 142 -12.77 6.71 -10.44
CA VAL A 142 -12.72 7.49 -9.19
C VAL A 142 -14.00 8.32 -9.03
N ILE A 143 -14.42 9.03 -10.09
CA ILE A 143 -15.66 9.81 -10.10
C ILE A 143 -16.89 8.91 -9.93
N ALA A 144 -16.95 7.81 -10.68
CA ALA A 144 -18.08 6.86 -10.60
C ALA A 144 -18.20 6.21 -9.22
N ALA A 145 -17.07 6.01 -8.51
CA ALA A 145 -17.04 5.52 -7.14
C ALA A 145 -17.37 6.60 -6.09
N GLY A 146 -17.56 7.87 -6.49
CA GLY A 146 -17.98 8.97 -5.62
C GLY A 146 -16.84 9.65 -4.86
N TYR A 147 -15.59 9.45 -5.23
CA TYR A 147 -14.46 10.16 -4.62
C TYR A 147 -14.38 11.59 -5.16
N PRO A 148 -14.27 12.62 -4.29
CA PRO A 148 -14.19 14.01 -4.73
C PRO A 148 -12.81 14.33 -5.29
N LEU A 149 -12.77 14.91 -6.50
CA LEU A 149 -11.53 15.41 -7.07
C LEU A 149 -11.08 16.70 -6.37
N VAL A 150 -9.79 16.75 -6.03
CA VAL A 150 -9.09 17.99 -5.66
C VAL A 150 -8.65 18.72 -6.92
N SER A 151 -8.12 17.97 -7.91
CA SER A 151 -7.85 18.49 -9.25
C SER A 151 -8.16 17.43 -10.32
N PRO A 152 -8.77 17.81 -11.46
CA PRO A 152 -8.88 16.90 -12.59
C PRO A 152 -7.50 16.63 -13.22
N PRO A 153 -7.39 15.66 -14.15
CA PRO A 153 -6.19 15.48 -14.93
C PRO A 153 -5.77 16.76 -15.65
N MET A 154 -4.55 17.23 -15.39
CA MET A 154 -4.01 18.45 -15.99
C MET A 154 -2.51 18.36 -16.19
N VAL A 155 -2.00 19.10 -17.15
CA VAL A 155 -0.56 19.29 -17.35
C VAL A 155 -0.06 20.30 -16.34
N LEU A 156 0.82 19.87 -15.43
CA LEU A 156 1.27 20.71 -14.31
C LEU A 156 2.18 21.85 -14.77
N PHE A 157 3.10 21.56 -15.70
CA PHE A 157 4.06 22.53 -16.23
C PHE A 157 4.02 22.51 -17.77
N PRO A 158 3.05 23.21 -18.40
CA PRO A 158 2.92 23.24 -19.85
C PRO A 158 4.20 23.72 -20.52
N ASN A 159 4.79 22.91 -21.40
CA ASN A 159 5.93 23.28 -22.24
C ASN A 159 5.54 23.10 -23.72
N PRO A 160 5.29 24.20 -24.48
CA PRO A 160 4.89 24.11 -25.89
C PRO A 160 5.92 23.43 -26.80
N GLU A 161 7.19 23.40 -26.39
CA GLU A 161 8.29 22.83 -27.17
C GLU A 161 8.51 21.33 -26.86
N ALA A 162 7.97 20.83 -25.74
CA ALA A 162 8.09 19.43 -25.39
C ALA A 162 7.21 18.55 -26.30
N GLU A 163 7.70 17.38 -26.69
CA GLU A 163 6.93 16.38 -27.43
C GLU A 163 6.00 15.59 -26.51
N VAL A 164 6.41 15.43 -25.26
CA VAL A 164 5.66 14.73 -24.20
C VAL A 164 5.64 15.57 -22.94
N GLN A 165 4.62 15.38 -22.13
CA GLN A 165 4.50 16.05 -20.83
C GLN A 165 4.00 15.09 -19.75
N THR A 166 3.99 15.57 -18.51
CA THR A 166 3.44 14.87 -17.35
C THR A 166 2.06 15.45 -17.04
N ARG A 167 1.08 14.58 -16.86
CA ARG A 167 -0.26 14.92 -16.37
C ARG A 167 -0.40 14.45 -14.92
N GLU A 168 -1.11 15.22 -14.14
CA GLU A 168 -1.41 14.89 -12.75
C GLU A 168 -2.87 15.12 -12.41
N MET A 169 -3.40 14.33 -11.49
CA MET A 169 -4.69 14.53 -10.85
C MET A 169 -4.59 14.22 -9.35
N MET A 170 -5.46 14.81 -8.56
CA MET A 170 -5.59 14.50 -7.14
C MET A 170 -7.05 14.31 -6.73
N PHE A 171 -7.25 13.38 -5.80
CA PHE A 171 -8.53 13.17 -5.13
C PHE A 171 -8.29 12.77 -3.66
N ARG A 172 -9.37 12.72 -2.86
CA ARG A 172 -9.29 12.21 -1.50
C ARG A 172 -9.95 10.84 -1.41
N ASP A 173 -9.31 9.97 -0.64
CA ASP A 173 -9.91 8.69 -0.27
C ASP A 173 -11.03 8.87 0.77
N HIS A 174 -11.63 7.75 1.21
CA HIS A 174 -12.71 7.74 2.19
C HIS A 174 -12.31 8.34 3.55
N ASP A 175 -11.05 8.26 3.91
CA ASP A 175 -10.49 8.80 5.15
C ASP A 175 -9.92 10.22 5.01
N GLY A 176 -9.98 10.80 3.83
CA GLY A 176 -9.50 12.15 3.53
C GLY A 176 -8.02 12.22 3.17
N VAL A 177 -7.34 11.09 2.99
CA VAL A 177 -5.96 11.04 2.51
C VAL A 177 -5.90 11.45 1.05
N LEU A 178 -4.94 12.29 0.69
CA LEU A 178 -4.72 12.66 -0.70
C LEU A 178 -4.13 11.49 -1.48
N VAL A 179 -4.72 11.21 -2.63
CA VAL A 179 -4.17 10.29 -3.62
C VAL A 179 -3.84 11.10 -4.86
N ASN A 180 -2.56 11.11 -5.23
CA ASN A 180 -2.06 11.78 -6.42
C ASN A 180 -1.71 10.74 -7.48
N LEU A 181 -2.23 10.90 -8.68
CA LEU A 181 -1.89 10.07 -9.83
C LEU A 181 -1.08 10.89 -10.83
N ILE A 182 -0.01 10.30 -11.33
CA ILE A 182 0.90 10.90 -12.31
C ILE A 182 0.97 10.01 -13.54
N GLU A 183 0.73 10.59 -14.72
CA GLU A 183 0.94 9.93 -16.00
C GLU A 183 2.11 10.59 -16.71
N LEU A 184 3.15 9.78 -16.98
CA LEU A 184 4.39 10.25 -17.58
C LEU A 184 4.38 10.06 -19.09
N GLY A 185 5.07 10.96 -19.79
CA GLY A 185 5.35 10.79 -21.21
C GLY A 185 4.13 10.91 -22.12
N VAL A 186 3.12 11.69 -21.73
CA VAL A 186 1.90 11.91 -22.52
C VAL A 186 2.24 12.68 -23.80
N PRO A 187 2.00 12.10 -25.01
CA PRO A 187 2.22 12.81 -26.27
C PRO A 187 1.17 13.88 -26.53
N LYS A 188 1.51 14.84 -27.39
CA LYS A 188 0.53 15.84 -27.88
C LYS A 188 -0.54 15.16 -28.76
N PRO A 189 -1.78 15.73 -28.85
CA PRO A 189 -2.31 16.90 -28.13
C PRO A 189 -2.76 16.56 -26.70
N TRP A 190 -2.58 17.50 -25.80
CA TRP A 190 -3.11 17.43 -24.44
C TRP A 190 -3.99 18.65 -24.12
#